data_67c23da65bbfb98685632e66b3d057ef
#
_entry.id   67c23da65bbfb98685632e66b3d057ef
#
_cell.length_a   1.000
_cell.length_b   1.000
_cell.length_c   1.000
_cell.angle_alpha   90.00
_cell.angle_beta   90.00
_cell.angle_gamma   90.00
#
_symmetry.space_group_name_H-M   'P 1'
#
loop_
_entity.id
_entity.type
_entity.pdbx_description
1 polymer ?
#
loop_
_entity_poly.entity_id
_entity_poly.type
_entity_poly.pdbx_seq_one_letter_code
_entity_poly.pdbx_strand_id
1 'polypeptide(L)'
;MIEAEPVRLGPFLLPVTTLALALLVWLSARAADRLLPEDKARWSERFLGAFLMYFILYEISPLFTDPVSILRHPSAILYLSGSPKGAMIAGGITAVYLTLSFRRLQIPLSRGLDAAALVALFTGIGYSIIFQNWGKPTDLPWGIIIGEGVRVHPIHLYRLLLLSAILFWWWRGRSRLRPGETFAWVSLAGGIGLLIISYFDWEPLTVWLNLSWSQWAFVVIAVAGWLASWFFARPGRGNQYESA
;
A
#
# COMPACT_ATOMS: atom_id res chain seq x y z
N MET A 1 -0.11 -19.70 9.43
CA MET A 1 -0.45 -19.26 8.06
C MET A 1 -1.60 -20.12 7.58
N ILE A 2 -2.67 -19.53 7.09
CA ILE A 2 -3.65 -20.29 6.31
C ILE A 2 -2.95 -20.53 4.97
N GLU A 3 -2.29 -21.68 4.83
CA GLU A 3 -1.81 -22.17 3.54
C GLU A 3 -3.05 -22.62 2.75
N ALA A 4 -3.80 -21.65 2.26
CA ALA A 4 -4.87 -21.95 1.33
C ALA A 4 -4.23 -22.34 0.00
N GLU A 5 -4.60 -23.51 -0.52
CA GLU A 5 -4.11 -23.97 -1.80
C GLU A 5 -4.36 -22.92 -2.89
N PRO A 6 -3.41 -22.68 -3.79
CA PRO A 6 -3.59 -21.71 -4.86
C PRO A 6 -4.76 -22.13 -5.77
N VAL A 7 -5.57 -21.15 -6.17
CA VAL A 7 -6.68 -21.38 -7.11
C VAL A 7 -6.11 -21.60 -8.50
N ARG A 8 -6.42 -22.75 -9.12
CA ARG A 8 -6.03 -23.05 -10.49
C ARG A 8 -7.02 -22.42 -11.48
N LEU A 9 -6.55 -21.48 -12.28
CA LEU A 9 -7.28 -20.93 -13.41
C LEU A 9 -6.57 -21.34 -14.72
N GLY A 10 -6.92 -22.52 -15.21
CA GLY A 10 -6.21 -23.12 -16.35
C GLY A 10 -4.75 -23.43 -16.02
N PRO A 11 -3.78 -22.92 -16.80
CA PRO A 11 -2.36 -23.12 -16.53
C PRO A 11 -1.80 -22.21 -15.40
N PHE A 12 -2.58 -21.22 -14.95
CA PHE A 12 -2.12 -20.24 -13.95
C PHE A 12 -2.53 -20.66 -12.54
N LEU A 13 -1.58 -20.51 -11.61
CA LEU A 13 -1.78 -20.67 -10.18
C LEU A 13 -1.90 -19.28 -9.55
N LEU A 14 -3.11 -18.89 -9.14
CA LEU A 14 -3.32 -17.63 -8.44
C LEU A 14 -3.28 -17.86 -6.92
N PRO A 15 -2.36 -17.22 -6.20
CA PRO A 15 -2.34 -17.25 -4.75
C PRO A 15 -3.65 -16.70 -4.18
N VAL A 16 -4.26 -17.38 -3.23
CA VAL A 16 -5.48 -16.91 -2.53
C VAL A 16 -5.24 -15.53 -1.91
N THR A 17 -4.01 -15.26 -1.46
CA THR A 17 -3.60 -13.95 -0.94
C THR A 17 -3.79 -12.82 -1.94
N THR A 18 -3.50 -13.05 -3.22
CA THR A 18 -3.68 -12.06 -4.29
C THR A 18 -5.17 -11.76 -4.52
N LEU A 19 -6.01 -12.79 -4.53
CA LEU A 19 -7.46 -12.63 -4.66
C LEU A 19 -8.03 -11.87 -3.46
N ALA A 20 -7.59 -12.20 -2.24
CA ALA A 20 -7.98 -11.50 -1.03
C ALA A 20 -7.55 -10.02 -1.06
N LEU A 21 -6.32 -9.73 -1.52
CA LEU A 21 -5.85 -8.36 -1.70
C LEU A 21 -6.65 -7.60 -2.75
N ALA A 22 -6.98 -8.22 -3.88
CA ALA A 22 -7.82 -7.61 -4.91
C ALA A 22 -9.20 -7.21 -4.35
N LEU A 23 -9.82 -8.12 -3.59
CA LEU A 23 -11.10 -7.87 -2.92
C LEU A 23 -10.97 -6.75 -1.88
N LEU A 24 -9.91 -6.74 -1.06
CA LEU A 24 -9.65 -5.69 -0.08
C LEU A 24 -9.46 -4.33 -0.75
N VAL A 25 -8.67 -4.25 -1.82
CA VAL A 25 -8.48 -3.01 -2.60
C VAL A 25 -9.81 -2.54 -3.16
N TRP A 26 -10.61 -3.42 -3.73
CA TRP A 26 -11.93 -3.07 -4.27
C TRP A 26 -12.89 -2.56 -3.19
N LEU A 27 -13.00 -3.25 -2.05
CA LEU A 27 -13.84 -2.82 -0.91
C LEU A 27 -13.37 -1.48 -0.36
N SER A 28 -12.05 -1.30 -0.20
CA SER A 28 -11.44 -0.06 0.29
C SER A 28 -11.72 1.11 -0.66
N ALA A 29 -11.60 0.88 -1.95
CA ALA A 29 -11.89 1.89 -2.96
C ALA A 29 -13.40 2.20 -3.06
N ARG A 30 -14.28 1.21 -2.83
CA ARG A 30 -15.73 1.45 -2.68
C ARG A 30 -16.07 2.27 -1.44
N ALA A 31 -15.32 2.10 -0.36
CA ALA A 31 -15.43 3.00 0.80
C ALA A 31 -14.97 4.42 0.45
N ALA A 32 -13.87 4.56 -0.30
CA ALA A 32 -13.39 5.85 -0.77
C ALA A 32 -14.41 6.55 -1.71
N ASP A 33 -15.12 5.80 -2.59
CA ASP A 33 -16.21 6.35 -3.42
C ASP A 33 -17.29 7.05 -2.59
N ARG A 34 -17.57 6.54 -1.38
CA ARG A 34 -18.59 7.10 -0.47
C ARG A 34 -18.06 8.26 0.38
N LEU A 35 -16.78 8.19 0.75
CA LEU A 35 -16.17 9.15 1.69
C LEU A 35 -15.58 10.36 1.00
N LEU A 36 -15.13 10.21 -0.23
CA LEU A 36 -14.59 11.24 -1.10
C LEU A 36 -15.36 11.23 -2.43
N PRO A 37 -16.64 11.66 -2.45
CA PRO A 37 -17.42 11.67 -3.66
C PRO A 37 -16.76 12.58 -4.70
N GLU A 38 -16.57 12.06 -5.90
CA GLU A 38 -16.05 12.79 -7.05
C GLU A 38 -16.87 12.38 -8.26
N ASP A 39 -17.58 13.33 -8.88
CA ASP A 39 -18.51 13.05 -9.99
C ASP A 39 -17.82 12.39 -11.20
N LYS A 40 -16.53 12.67 -11.38
CA LYS A 40 -15.75 12.20 -12.54
C LYS A 40 -14.96 10.91 -12.26
N ALA A 41 -14.88 10.46 -11.01
CA ALA A 41 -14.08 9.29 -10.64
C ALA A 41 -14.90 8.28 -9.86
N ARG A 42 -14.88 7.06 -10.36
CA ARG A 42 -15.18 5.88 -9.55
C ARG A 42 -13.85 5.32 -9.06
N TRP A 43 -13.49 5.64 -7.82
CA TRP A 43 -12.23 5.21 -7.20
C TRP A 43 -12.08 3.67 -7.26
N SER A 44 -13.21 2.95 -7.04
CA SER A 44 -13.22 1.49 -7.09
C SER A 44 -12.76 0.92 -8.43
N GLU A 45 -13.16 1.51 -9.55
CA GLU A 45 -12.72 1.06 -10.87
C GLU A 45 -11.24 1.40 -11.11
N ARG A 46 -10.80 2.58 -10.67
CA ARG A 46 -9.43 3.06 -10.91
C ARG A 46 -8.40 2.30 -10.08
N PHE A 47 -8.66 2.13 -8.79
CA PHE A 47 -7.73 1.43 -7.91
C PHE A 47 -7.72 -0.09 -8.13
N LEU A 48 -8.87 -0.69 -8.45
CA LEU A 48 -8.88 -2.10 -8.87
C LEU A 48 -8.11 -2.29 -10.17
N GLY A 49 -8.35 -1.43 -11.18
CA GLY A 49 -7.59 -1.49 -12.44
C GLY A 49 -6.09 -1.28 -12.24
N ALA A 50 -5.71 -0.33 -11.37
CA ALA A 50 -4.31 -0.10 -11.02
C ALA A 50 -3.69 -1.31 -10.29
N PHE A 51 -4.43 -1.93 -9.37
CA PHE A 51 -3.98 -3.15 -8.68
C PHE A 51 -3.77 -4.30 -9.65
N LEU A 52 -4.73 -4.55 -10.53
CA LEU A 52 -4.62 -5.62 -11.54
C LEU A 52 -3.45 -5.36 -12.50
N MET A 53 -3.27 -4.11 -12.93
CA MET A 53 -2.13 -3.73 -13.77
C MET A 53 -0.80 -3.95 -13.03
N TYR A 54 -0.70 -3.50 -11.76
CA TYR A 54 0.47 -3.74 -10.92
C TYR A 54 0.76 -5.24 -10.81
N PHE A 55 -0.26 -6.04 -10.52
CA PHE A 55 -0.11 -7.48 -10.36
C PHE A 55 0.39 -8.15 -11.65
N ILE A 56 -0.22 -7.85 -12.79
CA ILE A 56 0.22 -8.39 -14.09
C ILE A 56 1.67 -7.99 -14.38
N LEU A 57 2.01 -6.72 -14.22
CA LEU A 57 3.38 -6.22 -14.45
C LEU A 57 4.38 -6.86 -13.50
N TYR A 58 3.99 -7.10 -12.25
CA TYR A 58 4.81 -7.78 -11.26
C TYR A 58 5.08 -9.24 -11.66
N GLU A 59 4.04 -9.99 -12.02
CA GLU A 59 4.17 -11.40 -12.43
C GLU A 59 5.02 -11.56 -13.70
N ILE A 60 4.86 -10.69 -14.70
CA ILE A 60 5.64 -10.73 -15.93
C ILE A 60 7.03 -10.09 -15.80
N SER A 61 7.34 -9.47 -14.67
CA SER A 61 8.60 -8.73 -14.49
C SER A 61 9.86 -9.55 -14.69
N PRO A 62 9.92 -10.87 -14.41
CA PRO A 62 11.10 -11.69 -14.72
C PRO A 62 11.47 -11.70 -16.20
N LEU A 63 10.51 -11.51 -17.11
CA LEU A 63 10.80 -11.35 -18.56
C LEU A 63 11.76 -10.19 -18.84
N PHE A 64 11.75 -9.16 -18.01
CA PHE A 64 12.58 -7.97 -18.18
C PHE A 64 13.77 -7.94 -17.23
N THR A 65 13.65 -8.57 -16.05
CA THR A 65 14.69 -8.55 -15.01
C THR A 65 15.70 -9.68 -15.15
N ASP A 66 15.28 -10.83 -15.72
CA ASP A 66 16.15 -12.00 -15.99
C ASP A 66 15.73 -12.73 -17.27
N PRO A 67 15.85 -12.09 -18.46
CA PRO A 67 15.42 -12.68 -19.72
C PRO A 67 16.21 -13.94 -20.11
N VAL A 68 17.47 -14.04 -19.68
CA VAL A 68 18.34 -15.15 -20.06
C VAL A 68 17.87 -16.47 -19.41
N SER A 69 17.46 -16.41 -18.15
CA SER A 69 16.95 -17.59 -17.42
C SER A 69 15.66 -18.10 -18.09
N ILE A 70 14.79 -17.20 -18.51
CA ILE A 70 13.51 -17.56 -19.15
C ILE A 70 13.69 -18.13 -20.54
N LEU A 71 14.63 -17.58 -21.34
CA LEU A 71 14.94 -18.14 -22.65
C LEU A 71 15.51 -19.55 -22.56
N ARG A 72 16.23 -19.89 -21.48
CA ARG A 72 16.74 -21.24 -21.24
C ARG A 72 15.65 -22.21 -20.79
N HIS A 73 14.63 -21.73 -20.05
CA HIS A 73 13.56 -22.54 -19.49
C HIS A 73 12.20 -21.90 -19.72
N PRO A 74 11.66 -21.92 -20.96
CA PRO A 74 10.40 -21.21 -21.28
C PRO A 74 9.19 -21.62 -20.44
N SER A 75 9.15 -22.88 -19.97
CA SER A 75 8.10 -23.37 -19.06
C SER A 75 8.11 -22.72 -17.68
N ALA A 76 9.25 -22.10 -17.28
CA ALA A 76 9.36 -21.37 -16.02
C ALA A 76 8.45 -20.14 -15.95
N ILE A 77 8.02 -19.57 -17.09
CA ILE A 77 7.06 -18.45 -17.16
C ILE A 77 5.77 -18.74 -16.37
N LEU A 78 5.31 -19.99 -16.36
CA LEU A 78 4.08 -20.40 -15.68
C LEU A 78 4.18 -20.45 -14.16
N TYR A 79 5.42 -20.47 -13.63
CA TYR A 79 5.72 -20.63 -12.22
C TYR A 79 6.54 -19.46 -11.63
N LEU A 80 6.84 -18.45 -12.44
CA LEU A 80 7.60 -17.29 -12.00
C LEU A 80 6.71 -16.39 -11.15
N SER A 81 7.23 -16.02 -9.99
CA SER A 81 6.74 -14.88 -9.22
C SER A 81 7.67 -13.68 -9.44
N GLY A 82 7.11 -12.49 -9.41
CA GLY A 82 7.85 -11.26 -9.64
C GLY A 82 9.00 -11.06 -8.66
N SER A 83 10.03 -10.35 -9.11
CA SER A 83 11.19 -10.00 -8.30
C SER A 83 11.01 -8.68 -7.55
N PRO A 84 11.80 -8.38 -6.49
CA PRO A 84 11.76 -7.06 -5.84
C PRO A 84 12.01 -5.89 -6.79
N LYS A 85 12.92 -6.06 -7.78
CA LYS A 85 13.13 -5.08 -8.85
C LYS A 85 11.89 -4.92 -9.73
N GLY A 86 11.24 -6.04 -10.06
CA GLY A 86 9.98 -6.07 -10.79
C GLY A 86 8.86 -5.32 -10.06
N ALA A 87 8.75 -5.49 -8.75
CA ALA A 87 7.80 -4.77 -7.92
C ALA A 87 7.99 -3.25 -7.99
N MET A 88 9.25 -2.77 -7.96
CA MET A 88 9.54 -1.33 -8.09
C MET A 88 9.16 -0.79 -9.47
N ILE A 89 9.49 -1.51 -10.55
CA ILE A 89 9.14 -1.13 -11.92
C ILE A 89 7.61 -1.12 -12.09
N ALA A 90 6.93 -2.18 -11.68
CA ALA A 90 5.47 -2.29 -11.72
C ALA A 90 4.80 -1.15 -10.93
N GLY A 91 5.32 -0.84 -9.73
CA GLY A 91 4.85 0.25 -8.89
C GLY A 91 5.00 1.62 -9.58
N GLY A 92 6.16 1.89 -10.17
CA GLY A 92 6.42 3.11 -10.92
C GLY A 92 5.47 3.29 -12.11
N ILE A 93 5.30 2.24 -12.94
CA ILE A 93 4.38 2.27 -14.08
C ILE A 93 2.93 2.49 -13.61
N THR A 94 2.52 1.81 -12.54
CA THR A 94 1.18 1.97 -11.97
C THR A 94 0.94 3.38 -11.42
N ALA A 95 1.93 3.98 -10.77
CA ALA A 95 1.85 5.36 -10.30
C ALA A 95 1.70 6.36 -11.46
N VAL A 96 2.46 6.17 -12.54
CA VAL A 96 2.32 6.96 -13.78
C VAL A 96 0.93 6.79 -14.39
N TYR A 97 0.44 5.55 -14.49
CA TYR A 97 -0.91 5.25 -14.99
C TYR A 97 -1.99 5.97 -14.19
N LEU A 98 -1.95 5.90 -12.86
CA LEU A 98 -2.92 6.60 -12.00
C LEU A 98 -2.84 8.11 -12.19
N THR A 99 -1.64 8.68 -12.23
CA THR A 99 -1.43 10.11 -12.43
C THR A 99 -2.00 10.58 -13.78
N LEU A 100 -1.74 9.84 -14.86
CA LEU A 100 -2.28 10.14 -16.18
C LEU A 100 -3.81 9.97 -16.22
N SER A 101 -4.34 8.95 -15.54
CA SER A 101 -5.78 8.71 -15.41
C SER A 101 -6.46 9.89 -14.72
N PHE A 102 -5.89 10.40 -13.62
CA PHE A 102 -6.43 11.57 -12.92
C PHE A 102 -6.38 12.83 -13.78
N ARG A 103 -5.26 13.06 -14.48
CA ARG A 103 -5.16 14.20 -15.41
C ARG A 103 -6.19 14.14 -16.54
N ARG A 104 -6.40 12.96 -17.15
CA ARG A 104 -7.42 12.78 -18.21
C ARG A 104 -8.84 13.07 -17.72
N LEU A 105 -9.14 12.75 -16.48
CA LEU A 105 -10.44 13.03 -15.83
C LEU A 105 -10.52 14.44 -15.26
N GLN A 106 -9.46 15.24 -15.37
CA GLN A 106 -9.36 16.57 -14.77
C GLN A 106 -9.59 16.55 -13.24
N ILE A 107 -9.14 15.49 -12.59
CA ILE A 107 -9.16 15.36 -11.13
C ILE A 107 -7.89 15.97 -10.59
N PRO A 108 -7.95 16.88 -9.60
CA PRO A 108 -6.76 17.40 -8.94
C PRO A 108 -5.93 16.26 -8.33
N LEU A 109 -4.62 16.29 -8.55
CA LEU A 109 -3.72 15.25 -8.03
C LEU A 109 -3.84 15.10 -6.50
N SER A 110 -4.06 16.21 -5.78
CA SER A 110 -4.30 16.21 -4.34
C SER A 110 -5.47 15.31 -3.93
N ARG A 111 -6.60 15.37 -4.65
CA ARG A 111 -7.75 14.48 -4.38
C ARG A 111 -7.47 13.04 -4.73
N GLY A 112 -6.76 12.79 -5.84
CA GLY A 112 -6.32 11.45 -6.22
C GLY A 112 -5.40 10.82 -5.17
N LEU A 113 -4.47 11.59 -4.61
CA LEU A 113 -3.59 11.18 -3.53
C LEU A 113 -4.36 10.92 -2.22
N ASP A 114 -5.34 11.76 -1.88
CA ASP A 114 -6.20 11.53 -0.71
C ASP A 114 -6.97 10.21 -0.83
N ALA A 115 -7.53 9.93 -2.00
CA ALA A 115 -8.21 8.68 -2.26
C ALA A 115 -7.23 7.48 -2.16
N ALA A 116 -6.02 7.60 -2.72
CA ALA A 116 -4.99 6.57 -2.62
C ALA A 116 -4.59 6.29 -1.16
N ALA A 117 -4.44 7.33 -0.34
CA ALA A 117 -4.13 7.20 1.09
C ALA A 117 -5.23 6.46 1.85
N LEU A 118 -6.50 6.78 1.60
CA LEU A 118 -7.63 6.09 2.22
C LEU A 118 -7.76 4.65 1.76
N VAL A 119 -7.58 4.37 0.47
CA VAL A 119 -7.58 3.01 -0.07
C VAL A 119 -6.46 2.19 0.57
N ALA A 120 -5.25 2.74 0.67
CA ALA A 120 -4.12 2.08 1.33
C ALA A 120 -4.40 1.83 2.83
N LEU A 121 -4.99 2.82 3.53
CA LEU A 121 -5.32 2.72 4.95
C LEU A 121 -6.36 1.62 5.21
N PHE A 122 -7.47 1.60 4.48
CA PHE A 122 -8.50 0.55 4.62
C PHE A 122 -7.99 -0.83 4.20
N THR A 123 -7.21 -0.90 3.11
CA THR A 123 -6.59 -2.15 2.66
C THR A 123 -5.62 -2.68 3.71
N GLY A 124 -4.80 -1.81 4.32
CA GLY A 124 -3.87 -2.18 5.39
C GLY A 124 -4.58 -2.69 6.65
N ILE A 125 -5.70 -2.08 7.04
CA ILE A 125 -6.54 -2.55 8.15
C ILE A 125 -7.11 -3.94 7.81
N GLY A 126 -7.74 -4.10 6.64
CA GLY A 126 -8.29 -5.38 6.19
C GLY A 126 -7.22 -6.46 6.08
N TYR A 127 -6.05 -6.13 5.56
CA TYR A 127 -4.90 -7.03 5.51
C TYR A 127 -4.48 -7.50 6.90
N SER A 128 -4.39 -6.58 7.86
CA SER A 128 -3.99 -6.90 9.23
C SER A 128 -5.01 -7.76 9.99
N ILE A 129 -6.28 -7.74 9.59
CA ILE A 129 -7.33 -8.61 10.13
C ILE A 129 -7.23 -10.02 9.54
N ILE A 130 -7.02 -10.14 8.23
CA ILE A 130 -7.06 -11.43 7.53
C ILE A 130 -5.74 -12.18 7.66
N PHE A 131 -4.60 -11.47 7.54
CA PHE A 131 -3.28 -12.09 7.50
C PHE A 131 -2.54 -11.90 8.82
N GLN A 132 -2.34 -12.98 9.54
CA GLN A 132 -1.59 -13.01 10.78
C GLN A 132 -0.08 -12.99 10.49
N ASN A 133 0.61 -11.97 10.97
CA ASN A 133 2.06 -11.85 10.93
C ASN A 133 2.62 -11.90 12.34
N TRP A 134 3.60 -12.76 12.52
CA TRP A 134 4.30 -12.98 13.78
C TRP A 134 5.73 -12.46 13.68
N GLY A 135 6.14 -11.64 14.64
CA GLY A 135 7.44 -11.02 14.68
C GLY A 135 8.46 -11.77 15.52
N LYS A 136 9.51 -11.08 15.93
CA LYS A 136 10.62 -11.61 16.75
C LYS A 136 10.12 -12.14 18.09
N PRO A 137 10.87 -13.06 18.72
CA PRO A 137 10.61 -13.49 20.11
C PRO A 137 10.64 -12.32 21.07
N THR A 138 9.81 -12.38 22.12
CA THR A 138 9.70 -11.30 23.10
C THR A 138 9.35 -11.82 24.48
N ASP A 139 9.89 -11.19 25.53
CA ASP A 139 9.53 -11.46 26.92
C ASP A 139 8.40 -10.53 27.42
N LEU A 140 7.87 -9.68 26.56
CA LEU A 140 6.80 -8.73 26.93
C LEU A 140 5.50 -9.45 27.26
N PRO A 141 4.72 -8.94 28.24
CA PRO A 141 3.53 -9.62 28.73
C PRO A 141 2.42 -9.77 27.69
N TRP A 142 2.38 -8.92 26.67
CA TRP A 142 1.43 -8.98 25.56
C TRP A 142 1.91 -9.78 24.33
N GLY A 143 3.10 -10.42 24.42
CA GLY A 143 3.54 -11.40 23.42
C GLY A 143 2.59 -12.59 23.37
N ILE A 144 2.28 -13.08 22.17
CA ILE A 144 1.41 -14.25 21.95
C ILE A 144 2.28 -15.50 21.85
N ILE A 145 1.87 -16.56 22.57
CA ILE A 145 2.58 -17.84 22.57
C ILE A 145 2.20 -18.60 21.29
N ILE A 146 3.22 -19.02 20.51
CA ILE A 146 3.06 -19.82 19.30
C ILE A 146 3.90 -21.08 19.41
N GLY A 147 3.34 -22.21 18.99
CA GLY A 147 4.04 -23.49 18.94
C GLY A 147 4.58 -23.93 20.29
N GLU A 148 5.87 -24.22 20.38
CA GLU A 148 6.55 -24.80 21.55
C GLU A 148 6.71 -23.84 22.76
N GLY A 149 5.83 -22.87 22.94
CA GLY A 149 5.84 -21.99 24.10
C GLY A 149 6.63 -20.69 23.93
N VAL A 150 7.11 -20.37 22.72
CA VAL A 150 7.82 -19.13 22.44
C VAL A 150 6.81 -17.99 22.27
N ARG A 151 7.00 -16.90 23.06
CA ARG A 151 6.25 -15.68 22.88
C ARG A 151 6.83 -14.85 21.75
N VAL A 152 5.99 -14.32 20.88
CA VAL A 152 6.37 -13.48 19.74
C VAL A 152 5.52 -12.23 19.64
N HIS A 153 6.05 -11.21 18.97
CA HIS A 153 5.33 -9.98 18.70
C HIS A 153 4.19 -10.20 17.69
N PRO A 154 2.91 -9.87 18.02
CA PRO A 154 1.80 -9.95 17.07
C PRO A 154 1.79 -8.74 16.14
N ILE A 155 2.60 -8.75 15.08
CA ILE A 155 2.81 -7.61 14.16
C ILE A 155 1.51 -7.14 13.52
N HIS A 156 0.63 -8.09 13.13
CA HIS A 156 -0.67 -7.77 12.55
C HIS A 156 -1.55 -6.95 13.49
N LEU A 157 -1.50 -7.22 14.83
CA LEU A 157 -2.26 -6.43 15.81
C LEU A 157 -1.67 -5.02 15.98
N TYR A 158 -0.35 -4.89 15.96
CA TYR A 158 0.29 -3.56 16.04
C TYR A 158 -0.06 -2.71 14.82
N ARG A 159 -0.03 -3.30 13.61
CA ARG A 159 -0.47 -2.64 12.38
C ARG A 159 -1.94 -2.27 12.44
N LEU A 160 -2.79 -3.18 12.90
CA LEU A 160 -4.23 -2.94 13.06
C LEU A 160 -4.51 -1.77 14.00
N LEU A 161 -3.88 -1.74 15.17
CA LEU A 161 -4.03 -0.65 16.14
C LEU A 161 -3.55 0.70 15.57
N LEU A 162 -2.37 0.73 14.98
CA LEU A 162 -1.83 1.94 14.35
C LEU A 162 -2.76 2.49 13.28
N LEU A 163 -3.13 1.65 12.31
CA LEU A 163 -3.92 2.08 11.16
C LEU A 163 -5.35 2.45 11.58
N SER A 164 -5.92 1.76 12.57
CA SER A 164 -7.23 2.13 13.15
C SER A 164 -7.17 3.45 13.91
N ALA A 165 -6.07 3.74 14.62
CA ALA A 165 -5.88 5.02 15.28
C ALA A 165 -5.77 6.16 14.25
N ILE A 166 -5.00 5.96 13.17
CA ILE A 166 -4.91 6.92 12.06
C ILE A 166 -6.29 7.15 11.43
N LEU A 167 -7.06 6.09 11.18
CA LEU A 167 -8.42 6.19 10.65
C LEU A 167 -9.36 6.96 11.58
N PHE A 168 -9.29 6.70 12.89
CA PHE A 168 -10.08 7.40 13.90
C PHE A 168 -9.77 8.91 13.91
N TRP A 169 -8.50 9.30 13.91
CA TRP A 169 -8.07 10.69 13.84
C TRP A 169 -8.51 11.37 12.55
N TRP A 170 -8.33 10.70 11.41
CA TRP A 170 -8.80 11.20 10.13
C TRP A 170 -10.32 11.41 10.14
N TRP A 171 -11.09 10.43 10.67
CA TRP A 171 -12.55 10.52 10.73
C TRP A 171 -13.04 11.72 11.52
N ARG A 172 -12.42 12.02 12.67
CA ARG A 172 -12.76 13.19 13.48
C ARG A 172 -12.40 14.52 12.80
N GLY A 173 -11.31 14.55 12.05
CA GLY A 173 -10.77 15.77 11.43
C GLY A 173 -11.23 16.01 10.00
N ARG A 174 -11.82 15.00 9.34
CA ARG A 174 -12.03 15.00 7.87
C ARG A 174 -12.75 16.22 7.29
N SER A 175 -13.71 16.81 8.04
CA SER A 175 -14.47 17.97 7.60
C SER A 175 -13.63 19.26 7.54
N ARG A 176 -12.47 19.28 8.17
CA ARG A 176 -11.55 20.42 8.23
C ARG A 176 -10.34 20.26 7.28
N LEU A 177 -10.14 19.06 6.73
CA LEU A 177 -9.01 18.78 5.87
C LEU A 177 -9.22 19.33 4.47
N ARG A 178 -8.16 19.97 3.96
CA ARG A 178 -8.09 20.43 2.57
C ARG A 178 -7.65 19.29 1.64
N PRO A 179 -7.94 19.40 0.33
CA PRO A 179 -7.45 18.43 -0.65
C PRO A 179 -5.92 18.26 -0.58
N GLY A 180 -5.46 17.03 -0.41
CA GLY A 180 -4.04 16.66 -0.23
C GLY A 180 -3.60 16.50 1.23
N GLU A 181 -4.34 17.04 2.21
CA GLU A 181 -3.97 16.91 3.62
C GLU A 181 -4.23 15.50 4.16
N THR A 182 -5.25 14.79 3.66
CA THR A 182 -5.47 13.38 4.01
C THR A 182 -4.26 12.55 3.64
N PHE A 183 -3.76 12.68 2.41
CA PHE A 183 -2.55 11.99 1.97
C PHE A 183 -1.36 12.35 2.85
N ALA A 184 -1.15 13.64 3.11
CA ALA A 184 -0.03 14.12 3.91
C ALA A 184 -0.01 13.47 5.30
N TRP A 185 -1.13 13.53 6.03
CA TRP A 185 -1.23 13.00 7.39
C TRP A 185 -1.18 11.47 7.45
N VAL A 186 -1.94 10.79 6.60
CA VAL A 186 -1.99 9.32 6.59
C VAL A 186 -0.63 8.73 6.21
N SER A 187 0.03 9.32 5.19
CA SER A 187 1.34 8.84 4.73
C SER A 187 2.44 9.13 5.76
N LEU A 188 2.44 10.31 6.38
CA LEU A 188 3.44 10.66 7.39
C LEU A 188 3.29 9.76 8.63
N ALA A 189 2.10 9.72 9.23
CA ALA A 189 1.85 8.94 10.43
C ALA A 189 1.95 7.42 10.17
N GLY A 190 1.41 6.95 9.03
CA GLY A 190 1.48 5.56 8.61
C GLY A 190 2.91 5.13 8.31
N GLY A 191 3.67 5.92 7.55
CA GLY A 191 5.06 5.63 7.21
C GLY A 191 5.94 5.53 8.45
N ILE A 192 5.88 6.51 9.35
CA ILE A 192 6.64 6.48 10.61
C ILE A 192 6.21 5.30 11.49
N GLY A 193 4.91 5.12 11.70
CA GLY A 193 4.41 4.06 12.57
C GLY A 193 4.71 2.66 12.04
N LEU A 194 4.56 2.41 10.73
CA LEU A 194 4.91 1.13 10.10
C LEU A 194 6.42 0.88 10.12
N LEU A 195 7.24 1.94 9.98
CA LEU A 195 8.68 1.83 10.13
C LEU A 195 9.06 1.37 11.55
N ILE A 196 8.46 1.96 12.59
CA ILE A 196 8.68 1.55 13.98
C ILE A 196 8.25 0.10 14.20
N ILE A 197 7.06 -0.29 13.71
CA ILE A 197 6.56 -1.66 13.85
C ILE A 197 7.47 -2.67 13.15
N SER A 198 8.09 -2.29 12.02
CA SER A 198 8.96 -3.17 11.26
C SER A 198 10.20 -3.66 12.03
N TYR A 199 10.64 -2.94 13.06
CA TYR A 199 11.76 -3.39 13.91
C TYR A 199 11.42 -4.59 14.79
N PHE A 200 10.14 -4.83 15.03
CA PHE A 200 9.65 -6.01 15.76
C PHE A 200 9.36 -7.21 14.84
N ASP A 201 9.36 -6.99 13.52
CA ASP A 201 9.15 -8.04 12.52
C ASP A 201 10.43 -8.86 12.28
N TRP A 202 10.29 -10.08 11.74
CA TRP A 202 11.40 -10.83 11.20
C TRP A 202 11.88 -10.10 9.94
N GLU A 203 13.07 -9.53 10.01
CA GLU A 203 13.56 -8.75 8.89
C GLU A 203 14.17 -9.65 7.82
N PRO A 204 13.75 -9.47 6.56
CA PRO A 204 14.53 -9.94 5.44
C PRO A 204 15.83 -9.14 5.35
N LEU A 205 16.76 -9.64 4.55
CA LEU A 205 18.08 -9.08 4.30
C LEU A 205 18.07 -7.54 4.20
N THR A 206 18.95 -6.90 4.95
CA THR A 206 19.18 -5.46 4.87
C THR A 206 19.90 -5.14 3.55
N VAL A 207 19.50 -4.04 2.91
CA VAL A 207 19.99 -3.66 1.58
C VAL A 207 20.97 -2.50 1.64
N TRP A 208 20.59 -1.43 2.32
CA TRP A 208 21.40 -0.21 2.46
C TRP A 208 21.09 0.47 3.78
N LEU A 209 22.11 1.06 4.42
CA LEU A 209 22.01 1.68 5.75
C LEU A 209 21.33 0.78 6.81
N ASN A 210 21.55 -0.52 6.69
CA ASN A 210 20.96 -1.52 7.59
C ASN A 210 19.42 -1.55 7.58
N LEU A 211 18.77 -1.01 6.54
CA LEU A 211 17.33 -1.04 6.34
C LEU A 211 16.96 -2.05 5.24
N SER A 212 15.85 -2.74 5.44
CA SER A 212 15.24 -3.62 4.44
C SER A 212 14.49 -2.83 3.35
N TRP A 213 14.11 -3.47 2.25
CA TRP A 213 13.30 -2.84 1.20
C TRP A 213 11.96 -2.32 1.72
N SER A 214 11.32 -3.07 2.64
CA SER A 214 10.06 -2.64 3.26
C SER A 214 10.24 -1.40 4.13
N GLN A 215 11.33 -1.34 4.91
CA GLN A 215 11.65 -0.17 5.73
C GLN A 215 11.94 1.06 4.88
N TRP A 216 12.66 0.90 3.77
CA TRP A 216 12.85 1.99 2.80
C TRP A 216 11.54 2.47 2.20
N ALA A 217 10.61 1.55 1.88
CA ALA A 217 9.28 1.94 1.42
C ALA A 217 8.53 2.79 2.45
N PHE A 218 8.60 2.43 3.74
CA PHE A 218 7.98 3.21 4.82
C PHE A 218 8.63 4.59 4.98
N VAL A 219 9.97 4.69 4.87
CA VAL A 219 10.67 5.97 4.85
C VAL A 219 10.21 6.84 3.68
N VAL A 220 10.14 6.29 2.48
CA VAL A 220 9.66 7.01 1.28
C VAL A 220 8.22 7.50 1.47
N ILE A 221 7.33 6.67 2.02
CA ILE A 221 5.95 7.04 2.31
C ILE A 221 5.90 8.19 3.34
N ALA A 222 6.69 8.12 4.42
CA ALA A 222 6.75 9.17 5.44
C ALA A 222 7.27 10.49 4.86
N VAL A 223 8.35 10.44 4.07
CA VAL A 223 8.92 11.62 3.40
C VAL A 223 7.93 12.22 2.39
N ALA A 224 7.24 11.38 1.60
CA ALA A 224 6.21 11.84 0.68
C ALA A 224 5.07 12.56 1.42
N GLY A 225 4.62 12.02 2.57
CA GLY A 225 3.64 12.66 3.44
C GLY A 225 4.13 14.00 3.99
N TRP A 226 5.38 14.05 4.46
CA TRP A 226 5.99 15.29 4.95
C TRP A 226 6.10 16.35 3.85
N LEU A 227 6.59 16.00 2.67
CA LEU A 227 6.65 16.91 1.53
C LEU A 227 5.25 17.40 1.13
N ALA A 228 4.26 16.50 1.08
CA ALA A 228 2.89 16.84 0.76
C ALA A 228 2.31 17.84 1.79
N SER A 229 2.60 17.67 3.09
CA SER A 229 2.17 18.62 4.11
C SER A 229 2.68 20.03 3.84
N TRP A 230 3.93 20.13 3.35
CA TRP A 230 4.54 21.42 3.03
C TRP A 230 3.96 22.06 1.76
N PHE A 231 3.61 21.23 0.76
CA PHE A 231 3.01 21.73 -0.49
C PHE A 231 1.54 22.13 -0.34
N PHE A 232 0.74 21.35 0.38
CA PHE A 232 -0.70 21.56 0.50
C PHE A 232 -1.10 22.50 1.66
N ALA A 233 -0.24 22.68 2.69
CA ALA A 233 -0.48 23.61 3.78
C ALA A 233 -0.26 25.09 3.40
N ARG A 234 0.33 25.40 2.24
CA ARG A 234 0.53 26.80 1.83
C ARG A 234 -0.83 27.40 1.42
N PRO A 235 -1.30 28.49 2.08
CA PRO A 235 -2.43 29.24 1.60
C PRO A 235 -2.11 29.73 0.19
N GLY A 236 -2.98 29.39 -0.78
CA GLY A 236 -2.79 29.73 -2.19
C GLY A 236 -2.55 31.23 -2.36
N ARG A 237 -1.50 31.59 -3.06
CA ARG A 237 -1.22 32.94 -3.57
C ARG A 237 -2.22 33.38 -4.66
N GLY A 238 -3.46 32.84 -4.65
CA GLY A 238 -4.41 32.92 -5.77
C GLY A 238 -5.47 34.02 -5.71
N ASN A 239 -5.58 34.84 -4.65
CA ASN A 239 -6.67 35.85 -4.56
C ASN A 239 -6.17 37.26 -4.28
N GLN A 240 -5.05 37.72 -4.86
CA GLN A 240 -4.65 39.14 -4.78
C GLN A 240 -4.94 39.96 -6.04
N TYR A 241 -5.68 39.44 -7.01
CA TYR A 241 -5.99 40.17 -8.27
C TYR A 241 -7.49 40.44 -8.50
N GLU A 242 -8.38 40.21 -7.53
CA GLU A 242 -9.81 40.56 -7.66
C GLU A 242 -10.26 41.74 -6.82
N SER A 243 -9.35 42.58 -6.38
CA SER A 243 -9.69 43.86 -5.71
C SER A 243 -8.78 44.98 -6.21
N ALA A 244 -8.84 45.26 -7.51
CA ALA A 244 -8.36 46.51 -8.10
C ALA A 244 -9.29 46.95 -9.22
#